data_bcf155a39299e487affec244b5efb631
#
_entry.id   bcf155a39299e487affec244b5efb631
#
_cell.length_a   1.000
_cell.length_b   1.000
_cell.length_c   1.000
_cell.angle_alpha   90.00
_cell.angle_beta   90.00
_cell.angle_gamma   90.00
#
_symmetry.space_group_name_H-M   'P 1'
#
loop_
_entity.id
_entity.type
_entity.pdbx_description
1 polymer ?
#
loop_
_entity_poly.entity_id
_entity_poly.type
_entity_poly.pdbx_seq_one_letter_code
_entity_poly.pdbx_strand_id
1 'polypeptide(L)'
;MTTLKTLEQAGWTKAAAVPRRLVCSIEGLDKTGKSHLAMSAPGPIVYVDLDVGTEGVIQKCQQDYLIYKVEQPKRLGSSGELMDKFKDVWNDIQTQVESALSIGSGTLVIDTFTELYDICRLAHFGKMAQVQPHQYSVCYADMREIIRLANASKMNVILLHRMGADFNTGELVFQGWKQVPSEVQAVLRTQRSDTDNGPVFSAEVRTCRHKPEMMGKVLVAGKGEGPREIPFSLNFEALLGYVHGPIANG
;
A
#
# COMPACT_ATOMS: atom_id res chain seq x y z
N MET A 1 -39.80 6.45 -22.35
CA MET A 1 -38.52 5.65 -22.48
C MET A 1 -37.37 6.53 -22.01
N THR A 2 -36.61 6.06 -21.01
CA THR A 2 -35.39 6.73 -20.53
C THR A 2 -34.30 6.55 -21.56
N THR A 3 -33.72 7.63 -22.07
CA THR A 3 -32.64 7.60 -23.04
C THR A 3 -31.29 7.80 -22.36
N LEU A 4 -30.17 7.44 -23.03
CA LEU A 4 -28.82 7.71 -22.50
C LEU A 4 -28.61 9.21 -22.20
N LYS A 5 -29.14 10.11 -23.04
CA LYS A 5 -29.11 11.56 -22.80
C LYS A 5 -29.82 11.97 -21.51
N THR A 6 -30.93 11.33 -21.18
CA THR A 6 -31.68 11.61 -19.93
C THR A 6 -30.84 11.15 -18.73
N LEU A 7 -30.12 10.04 -18.83
CA LEU A 7 -29.23 9.56 -17.78
C LEU A 7 -28.01 10.49 -17.62
N GLU A 8 -27.39 10.95 -18.71
CA GLU A 8 -26.29 11.93 -18.66
C GLU A 8 -26.73 13.23 -17.96
N GLN A 9 -27.94 13.73 -18.25
CA GLN A 9 -28.53 14.90 -17.58
C GLN A 9 -28.78 14.64 -16.07
N ALA A 10 -29.03 13.40 -15.69
CA ALA A 10 -29.19 12.96 -14.30
C ALA A 10 -27.85 12.65 -13.59
N GLY A 11 -26.70 13.00 -14.18
CA GLY A 11 -25.38 12.84 -13.57
C GLY A 11 -24.65 11.55 -13.92
N TRP A 12 -25.19 10.73 -14.84
CA TRP A 12 -24.47 9.57 -15.34
C TRP A 12 -23.40 10.02 -16.34
N THR A 13 -22.19 9.48 -16.20
CA THR A 13 -21.06 9.79 -17.07
C THR A 13 -20.61 8.57 -17.85
N LYS A 14 -20.12 8.80 -19.07
CA LYS A 14 -19.43 7.73 -19.83
C LYS A 14 -18.19 7.30 -19.07
N ALA A 15 -17.85 6.00 -19.15
CA ALA A 15 -16.62 5.51 -18.59
C ALA A 15 -15.43 6.29 -19.16
N ALA A 16 -14.70 6.96 -18.28
CA ALA A 16 -13.45 7.60 -18.65
C ALA A 16 -12.33 6.55 -18.80
N ALA A 17 -11.27 6.88 -19.53
CA ALA A 17 -10.08 6.06 -19.55
C ALA A 17 -9.54 5.87 -18.12
N VAL A 18 -9.18 4.65 -17.77
CA VAL A 18 -8.60 4.34 -16.46
C VAL A 18 -7.28 5.10 -16.30
N PRO A 19 -7.10 5.89 -15.24
CA PRO A 19 -5.82 6.57 -15.01
C PRO A 19 -4.67 5.56 -14.98
N ARG A 20 -3.55 5.91 -15.59
CA ARG A 20 -2.34 5.08 -15.61
C ARG A 20 -1.61 5.17 -14.26
N ARG A 21 -2.27 4.75 -13.20
CA ARG A 21 -1.79 4.71 -11.83
C ARG A 21 -2.18 3.40 -11.16
N LEU A 22 -1.52 3.06 -10.08
CA LEU A 22 -1.81 1.85 -9.33
C LEU A 22 -1.93 2.14 -7.83
N VAL A 23 -3.07 1.78 -7.25
CA VAL A 23 -3.24 1.67 -5.81
C VAL A 23 -3.03 0.21 -5.44
N CYS A 24 -1.93 -0.09 -4.75
CA CYS A 24 -1.57 -1.48 -4.46
C CYS A 24 -1.10 -1.68 -3.03
N SER A 25 -1.22 -2.91 -2.58
CA SER A 25 -0.63 -3.43 -1.35
C SER A 25 0.61 -4.26 -1.67
N ILE A 26 1.69 -4.03 -0.93
CA ILE A 26 2.89 -4.88 -0.97
C ILE A 26 3.05 -5.51 0.42
N GLU A 27 2.86 -6.81 0.50
CA GLU A 27 2.97 -7.59 1.71
C GLU A 27 4.25 -8.44 1.72
N GLY A 28 4.75 -8.80 2.88
CA GLY A 28 5.92 -9.68 3.01
C GLY A 28 6.52 -9.66 4.41
N LEU A 29 7.37 -10.65 4.68
CA LEU A 29 8.18 -10.69 5.88
C LEU A 29 9.18 -9.54 5.93
N ASP A 30 9.82 -9.36 7.07
CA ASP A 30 10.89 -8.37 7.21
C ASP A 30 12.05 -8.68 6.27
N LYS A 31 12.67 -7.62 5.74
CA LYS A 31 13.85 -7.71 4.86
C LYS A 31 13.63 -8.46 3.54
N THR A 32 12.40 -8.59 3.08
CA THR A 32 12.07 -9.17 1.76
C THR A 32 12.05 -8.17 0.61
N GLY A 33 12.42 -6.90 0.86
CA GLY A 33 12.57 -5.88 -0.19
C GLY A 33 11.33 -5.02 -0.44
N LYS A 34 10.32 -5.01 0.44
CA LYS A 34 9.10 -4.19 0.30
C LYS A 34 9.40 -2.71 0.02
N SER A 35 10.14 -2.08 0.93
CA SER A 35 10.48 -0.64 0.82
C SER A 35 11.36 -0.36 -0.39
N HIS A 36 12.28 -1.26 -0.78
CA HIS A 36 13.07 -1.12 -2.01
C HIS A 36 12.18 -1.14 -3.26
N LEU A 37 11.20 -2.06 -3.32
CA LEU A 37 10.26 -2.10 -4.43
C LEU A 37 9.40 -0.83 -4.48
N ALA A 38 8.93 -0.34 -3.33
CA ALA A 38 8.17 0.89 -3.26
C ALA A 38 8.97 2.12 -3.73
N MET A 39 10.26 2.21 -3.34
CA MET A 39 11.15 3.31 -3.73
C MET A 39 11.61 3.25 -5.19
N SER A 40 11.30 2.19 -5.93
CA SER A 40 11.47 2.11 -7.38
C SER A 40 10.29 2.65 -8.19
N ALA A 41 9.28 3.20 -7.51
CA ALA A 41 8.10 3.77 -8.15
C ALA A 41 8.41 5.12 -8.83
N PRO A 42 7.57 5.56 -9.80
CA PRO A 42 7.73 6.87 -10.42
C PRO A 42 7.67 8.01 -9.40
N GLY A 43 8.61 8.93 -9.50
CA GLY A 43 8.68 10.13 -8.65
C GLY A 43 7.75 11.28 -9.09
N PRO A 44 7.64 12.33 -8.26
CA PRO A 44 8.21 12.42 -6.92
C PRO A 44 7.59 11.40 -5.96
N ILE A 45 8.39 10.93 -4.99
CA ILE A 45 7.92 9.98 -3.97
C ILE A 45 7.65 10.74 -2.67
N VAL A 46 6.43 10.65 -2.16
CA VAL A 46 6.07 11.13 -0.83
C VAL A 46 5.89 9.90 0.07
N TYR A 47 6.65 9.85 1.16
CA TYR A 47 6.75 8.66 2.00
C TYR A 47 6.31 8.96 3.43
N VAL A 48 5.29 8.26 3.89
CA VAL A 48 4.83 8.30 5.29
C VAL A 48 5.51 7.15 6.03
N ASP A 49 6.48 7.49 6.87
CA ASP A 49 7.29 6.53 7.63
C ASP A 49 6.77 6.38 9.06
N LEU A 50 6.09 5.26 9.30
CA LEU A 50 5.50 4.92 10.60
C LEU A 50 6.37 3.93 11.41
N ASP A 51 7.43 3.38 10.80
CA ASP A 51 8.13 2.21 11.31
C ASP A 51 9.66 2.30 11.16
N VAL A 52 10.17 3.53 10.92
CA VAL A 52 11.61 3.75 10.63
C VAL A 52 12.12 2.91 9.44
N GLY A 53 11.21 2.51 8.54
CA GLY A 53 11.48 1.61 7.41
C GLY A 53 12.38 2.22 6.34
N THR A 54 12.56 3.55 6.36
CA THR A 54 13.34 4.27 5.36
C THR A 54 14.86 4.19 5.57
N GLU A 55 15.33 3.83 6.76
CA GLU A 55 16.77 3.73 7.04
C GLU A 55 17.45 2.67 6.16
N GLY A 56 18.51 3.09 5.45
CA GLY A 56 19.26 2.21 4.54
C GLY A 56 18.62 1.95 3.17
N VAL A 57 17.35 2.35 2.96
CA VAL A 57 16.66 2.23 1.67
C VAL A 57 16.77 3.53 0.86
N ILE A 58 16.62 4.67 1.52
CA ILE A 58 16.64 6.01 0.92
C ILE A 58 17.90 6.26 0.08
N GLN A 59 19.06 5.84 0.57
CA GLN A 59 20.35 6.05 -0.11
C GLN A 59 20.41 5.38 -1.51
N LYS A 60 19.51 4.44 -1.78
CA LYS A 60 19.41 3.73 -3.06
C LYS A 60 18.29 4.28 -3.95
N CYS A 61 17.49 5.21 -3.44
CA CYS A 61 16.44 5.86 -4.22
C CYS A 61 17.06 6.82 -5.23
N GLN A 62 16.62 6.71 -6.49
CA GLN A 62 17.07 7.58 -7.59
C GLN A 62 16.07 8.72 -7.87
N GLN A 63 14.90 8.67 -7.26
CA GLN A 63 13.82 9.62 -7.45
C GLN A 63 13.89 10.74 -6.41
N ASP A 64 13.32 11.90 -6.72
CA ASP A 64 13.07 12.94 -5.72
C ASP A 64 12.06 12.41 -4.70
N TYR A 65 12.36 12.58 -3.42
CA TYR A 65 11.50 12.08 -2.34
C TYR A 65 11.38 13.07 -1.18
N LEU A 66 10.23 13.04 -0.53
CA LEU A 66 9.95 13.70 0.74
C LEU A 66 9.48 12.66 1.75
N ILE A 67 9.94 12.76 2.99
CA ILE A 67 9.57 11.81 4.05
C ILE A 67 8.88 12.57 5.17
N TYR A 68 7.68 12.13 5.51
CA TYR A 68 6.99 12.47 6.73
C TYR A 68 7.21 11.36 7.75
N LYS A 69 8.06 11.62 8.76
CA LYS A 69 8.29 10.70 9.87
C LYS A 69 7.24 10.92 10.94
N VAL A 70 6.49 9.88 11.25
CA VAL A 70 5.45 9.93 12.27
C VAL A 70 6.06 9.66 13.64
N GLU A 71 6.06 10.68 14.50
CA GLU A 71 6.47 10.54 15.90
C GLU A 71 5.32 9.91 16.69
N GLN A 72 5.49 8.65 17.06
CA GLN A 72 4.48 7.95 17.84
C GLN A 72 4.62 8.25 19.34
N PRO A 73 3.51 8.50 20.06
CA PRO A 73 3.52 8.63 21.49
C PRO A 73 4.01 7.35 22.18
N LYS A 74 4.70 7.50 23.31
CA LYS A 74 5.02 6.33 24.14
C LYS A 74 3.73 5.61 24.53
N ARG A 75 3.66 4.31 24.29
CA ARG A 75 2.50 3.46 24.63
C ARG A 75 2.39 3.20 26.15
N LEU A 76 2.77 4.19 26.98
CA LEU A 76 2.72 4.18 28.44
C LEU A 76 1.65 5.18 28.91
N GLY A 77 0.93 4.85 29.98
CA GLY A 77 -0.13 5.69 30.56
C GLY A 77 -1.48 4.98 30.62
N SER A 78 -2.51 5.70 31.04
CA SER A 78 -3.89 5.21 31.07
C SER A 78 -4.46 5.06 29.63
N SER A 79 -5.53 4.30 29.49
CA SER A 79 -6.17 4.09 28.17
C SER A 79 -6.71 5.39 27.59
N GLY A 80 -7.29 6.27 28.42
CA GLY A 80 -7.81 7.56 27.98
C GLY A 80 -6.72 8.51 27.49
N GLU A 81 -5.64 8.66 28.27
CA GLU A 81 -4.50 9.51 27.85
C GLU A 81 -3.85 9.03 26.54
N LEU A 82 -3.79 7.71 26.35
CA LEU A 82 -3.29 7.16 25.08
C LEU A 82 -4.23 7.48 23.93
N MET A 83 -5.51 7.27 24.12
CA MET A 83 -6.51 7.54 23.10
C MET A 83 -6.42 8.99 22.62
N ASP A 84 -6.32 9.97 23.52
CA ASP A 84 -6.23 11.37 23.13
C ASP A 84 -4.94 11.68 22.36
N LYS A 85 -3.77 11.18 22.82
CA LYS A 85 -2.50 11.34 22.11
C LYS A 85 -2.50 10.70 20.72
N PHE A 86 -3.09 9.50 20.58
CA PHE A 86 -3.17 8.85 19.29
C PHE A 86 -4.21 9.46 18.36
N LYS A 87 -5.25 10.13 18.88
CA LYS A 87 -6.17 10.93 18.06
C LYS A 87 -5.45 12.09 17.35
N ASP A 88 -4.58 12.80 18.08
CA ASP A 88 -3.81 13.89 17.49
C ASP A 88 -2.90 13.37 16.37
N VAL A 89 -2.18 12.27 16.62
CA VAL A 89 -1.32 11.62 15.61
C VAL A 89 -2.14 11.13 14.42
N TRP A 90 -3.30 10.52 14.66
CA TRP A 90 -4.18 10.03 13.60
C TRP A 90 -4.68 11.17 12.71
N ASN A 91 -5.16 12.27 13.30
CA ASN A 91 -5.64 13.45 12.58
C ASN A 91 -4.52 14.10 11.74
N ASP A 92 -3.30 14.16 12.30
CA ASP A 92 -2.14 14.69 11.58
C ASP A 92 -1.79 13.81 10.39
N ILE A 93 -1.72 12.48 10.56
CA ILE A 93 -1.47 11.56 9.46
C ILE A 93 -2.52 11.71 8.34
N GLN A 94 -3.81 11.80 8.69
CA GLN A 94 -4.87 12.01 7.70
C GLN A 94 -4.63 13.31 6.91
N THR A 95 -4.31 14.40 7.59
CA THR A 95 -4.00 15.70 6.97
C THR A 95 -2.80 15.60 6.02
N GLN A 96 -1.72 14.89 6.44
CA GLN A 96 -0.52 14.72 5.61
C GLN A 96 -0.81 13.83 4.39
N VAL A 97 -1.59 12.77 4.54
CA VAL A 97 -1.99 11.89 3.44
C VAL A 97 -2.84 12.66 2.42
N GLU A 98 -3.82 13.44 2.86
CA GLU A 98 -4.65 14.27 1.98
C GLU A 98 -3.80 15.31 1.23
N SER A 99 -2.89 15.98 1.94
CA SER A 99 -1.96 16.95 1.36
C SER A 99 -1.06 16.30 0.30
N ALA A 100 -0.52 15.11 0.60
CA ALA A 100 0.29 14.36 -0.34
C ALA A 100 -0.51 13.98 -1.61
N LEU A 101 -1.72 13.45 -1.45
CA LEU A 101 -2.57 13.05 -2.57
C LEU A 101 -2.99 14.24 -3.45
N SER A 102 -3.01 15.46 -2.90
CA SER A 102 -3.34 16.70 -3.64
C SER A 102 -2.26 17.10 -4.66
N ILE A 103 -1.02 16.58 -4.55
CA ILE A 103 0.07 16.82 -5.52
C ILE A 103 -0.35 16.34 -6.91
N GLY A 104 -1.11 15.26 -6.99
CA GLY A 104 -1.73 14.77 -8.22
C GLY A 104 -0.78 14.10 -9.22
N SER A 105 0.49 13.87 -8.85
CA SER A 105 1.48 13.14 -9.65
C SER A 105 2.51 12.45 -8.76
N GLY A 106 3.18 11.43 -9.27
CA GLY A 106 4.17 10.67 -8.50
C GLY A 106 3.58 9.52 -7.69
N THR A 107 4.18 9.24 -6.54
CA THR A 107 3.83 8.07 -5.71
C THR A 107 3.75 8.44 -4.24
N LEU A 108 2.67 8.07 -3.57
CA LEU A 108 2.55 8.06 -2.12
C LEU A 108 2.85 6.64 -1.61
N VAL A 109 3.76 6.53 -0.65
CA VAL A 109 4.08 5.28 0.05
C VAL A 109 3.69 5.41 1.52
N ILE A 110 3.00 4.42 2.08
CA ILE A 110 2.68 4.33 3.51
C ILE A 110 3.38 3.09 4.08
N ASP A 111 4.39 3.30 4.89
CA ASP A 111 5.22 2.24 5.49
C ASP A 111 5.18 2.32 7.04
N THR A 112 4.43 1.46 7.70
CA THR A 112 3.59 0.40 7.18
C THR A 112 2.10 0.71 7.39
N PHE A 113 1.27 0.27 6.46
CA PHE A 113 -0.19 0.38 6.61
C PHE A 113 -0.71 -0.52 7.75
N THR A 114 0.05 -1.54 8.14
CA THR A 114 -0.18 -2.33 9.34
C THR A 114 -0.10 -1.47 10.60
N GLU A 115 0.96 -0.65 10.74
CA GLU A 115 1.13 0.26 11.88
C GLU A 115 0.10 1.40 11.85
N LEU A 116 -0.25 1.89 10.65
CA LEU A 116 -1.32 2.86 10.48
C LEU A 116 -2.64 2.37 11.06
N TYR A 117 -3.00 1.10 10.80
CA TYR A 117 -4.20 0.49 11.37
C TYR A 117 -4.12 0.38 12.91
N ASP A 118 -2.96 0.09 13.47
CA ASP A 118 -2.78 0.06 14.92
C ASP A 118 -2.90 1.45 15.55
N ILE A 119 -2.37 2.50 14.90
CA ILE A 119 -2.55 3.90 15.33
C ILE A 119 -4.04 4.27 15.29
N CYS A 120 -4.75 3.93 14.22
CA CYS A 120 -6.19 4.16 14.11
C CYS A 120 -6.95 3.48 15.27
N ARG A 121 -6.64 2.22 15.59
CA ARG A 121 -7.23 1.50 16.72
C ARG A 121 -6.95 2.16 18.06
N LEU A 122 -5.72 2.60 18.29
CA LEU A 122 -5.33 3.29 19.52
C LEU A 122 -6.02 4.65 19.65
N ALA A 123 -6.23 5.36 18.54
CA ALA A 123 -6.98 6.62 18.50
C ALA A 123 -8.46 6.44 18.88
N HIS A 124 -9.08 5.34 18.49
CA HIS A 124 -10.49 5.07 18.79
C HIS A 124 -10.72 4.37 20.12
N PHE A 125 -9.82 3.47 20.54
CA PHE A 125 -10.07 2.55 21.65
C PHE A 125 -9.01 2.59 22.75
N GLY A 126 -7.92 3.34 22.58
CA GLY A 126 -6.80 3.31 23.52
C GLY A 126 -6.26 1.88 23.68
N LYS A 127 -5.98 1.50 24.95
CA LYS A 127 -5.45 0.15 25.29
C LYS A 127 -6.53 -0.91 25.49
N MET A 128 -7.75 -0.73 25.01
CA MET A 128 -8.78 -1.74 25.25
C MET A 128 -8.36 -3.09 24.67
N ALA A 129 -8.23 -4.09 25.57
CA ALA A 129 -7.77 -5.43 25.23
C ALA A 129 -8.83 -6.19 24.39
N GLN A 130 -10.11 -5.88 24.58
CA GLN A 130 -11.22 -6.49 23.86
C GLN A 130 -12.19 -5.41 23.39
N VAL A 131 -12.27 -5.25 22.08
CA VAL A 131 -13.26 -4.42 21.40
C VAL A 131 -14.24 -5.35 20.71
N GLN A 132 -15.53 -5.09 20.85
CA GLN A 132 -16.56 -5.92 20.20
C GLN A 132 -16.42 -5.79 18.66
N PRO A 133 -16.65 -6.87 17.89
CA PRO A 133 -16.44 -6.85 16.45
C PRO A 133 -17.14 -5.69 15.72
N HIS A 134 -18.34 -5.31 16.14
CA HIS A 134 -19.10 -4.20 15.54
C HIS A 134 -18.46 -2.82 15.80
N GLN A 135 -17.71 -2.65 16.88
CA GLN A 135 -17.05 -1.37 17.20
C GLN A 135 -15.88 -1.07 16.25
N TYR A 136 -15.26 -2.09 15.64
CA TYR A 136 -14.22 -1.89 14.64
C TYR A 136 -14.71 -1.19 13.37
N SER A 137 -16.02 -1.06 13.19
CA SER A 137 -16.59 -0.40 12.01
C SER A 137 -16.07 1.03 11.80
N VAL A 138 -15.76 1.77 12.89
CA VAL A 138 -15.19 3.13 12.79
C VAL A 138 -13.78 3.08 12.20
N CYS A 139 -12.90 2.21 12.71
CA CYS A 139 -11.57 2.04 12.13
C CYS A 139 -11.63 1.56 10.68
N TYR A 140 -12.56 0.67 10.35
CA TYR A 140 -12.73 0.20 8.97
C TYR A 140 -13.21 1.31 8.04
N ALA A 141 -14.07 2.21 8.53
CA ALA A 141 -14.50 3.38 7.78
C ALA A 141 -13.33 4.32 7.49
N ASP A 142 -12.51 4.61 8.49
CA ASP A 142 -11.34 5.48 8.36
C ASP A 142 -10.29 4.88 7.40
N MET A 143 -9.99 3.59 7.55
CA MET A 143 -9.03 2.92 6.66
C MET A 143 -9.53 2.87 5.21
N ARG A 144 -10.85 2.63 5.03
CA ARG A 144 -11.47 2.66 3.70
C ARG A 144 -11.44 4.04 3.10
N GLU A 145 -11.62 5.09 3.91
CA GLU A 145 -11.56 6.46 3.43
C GLU A 145 -10.19 6.83 2.84
N ILE A 146 -9.10 6.42 3.49
CA ILE A 146 -7.74 6.60 2.97
C ILE A 146 -7.61 5.94 1.58
N ILE A 147 -8.08 4.69 1.43
CA ILE A 147 -8.02 3.99 0.13
C ILE A 147 -8.96 4.63 -0.90
N ARG A 148 -10.11 5.15 -0.47
CA ARG A 148 -11.03 5.89 -1.35
C ARG A 148 -10.38 7.16 -1.90
N LEU A 149 -9.70 7.93 -1.04
CA LEU A 149 -8.92 9.11 -1.45
C LEU A 149 -7.77 8.73 -2.40
N ALA A 150 -7.04 7.66 -2.09
CA ALA A 150 -6.03 7.10 -2.97
C ALA A 150 -6.60 6.76 -4.36
N ASN A 151 -7.75 6.08 -4.39
CA ASN A 151 -8.43 5.73 -5.64
C ASN A 151 -9.02 6.94 -6.40
N ALA A 152 -9.29 8.04 -5.74
CA ALA A 152 -9.73 9.29 -6.36
C ALA A 152 -8.56 10.14 -6.90
N SER A 153 -7.36 9.95 -6.38
CA SER A 153 -6.16 10.69 -6.79
C SER A 153 -5.63 10.22 -8.16
N LYS A 154 -4.67 10.97 -8.72
CA LYS A 154 -3.92 10.58 -9.92
C LYS A 154 -2.56 9.95 -9.59
N MET A 155 -2.19 9.87 -8.32
CA MET A 155 -0.93 9.30 -7.85
C MET A 155 -0.96 7.77 -7.80
N ASN A 156 0.20 7.14 -7.93
CA ASN A 156 0.36 5.79 -7.44
C ASN A 156 0.30 5.81 -5.92
N VAL A 157 -0.32 4.79 -5.32
CA VAL A 157 -0.34 4.65 -3.86
C VAL A 157 0.09 3.23 -3.50
N ILE A 158 1.11 3.14 -2.66
CA ILE A 158 1.70 1.87 -2.23
C ILE A 158 1.52 1.73 -0.72
N LEU A 159 0.79 0.71 -0.32
CA LEU A 159 0.52 0.37 1.07
C LEU A 159 1.42 -0.82 1.45
N LEU A 160 2.43 -0.59 2.31
CA LEU A 160 3.32 -1.66 2.75
C LEU A 160 2.74 -2.37 3.97
N HIS A 161 2.77 -3.70 3.95
CA HIS A 161 2.21 -4.52 5.03
C HIS A 161 3.22 -5.52 5.56
N ARG A 162 3.12 -5.75 6.85
CA ARG A 162 3.82 -6.86 7.51
C ARG A 162 3.03 -8.16 7.35
N MET A 163 3.74 -9.25 7.29
CA MET A 163 3.21 -10.60 7.45
C MET A 163 3.73 -11.20 8.75
N GLY A 164 2.99 -12.09 9.34
CA GLY A 164 3.39 -12.85 10.51
C GLY A 164 2.86 -14.28 10.42
N ALA A 165 3.40 -15.17 11.25
CA ALA A 165 2.86 -16.50 11.37
C ALA A 165 1.55 -16.47 12.16
N ASP A 166 0.54 -17.18 11.66
CA ASP A 166 -0.67 -17.47 12.44
C ASP A 166 -0.30 -18.38 13.61
N PHE A 167 -0.77 -18.02 14.80
CA PHE A 167 -0.38 -18.72 16.03
C PHE A 167 -0.84 -20.19 16.03
N ASN A 168 -1.97 -20.50 15.38
CA ASN A 168 -2.56 -21.83 15.41
C ASN A 168 -2.04 -22.73 14.27
N THR A 169 -1.83 -22.16 13.09
CA THR A 169 -1.48 -22.93 11.88
C THR A 169 0.00 -22.80 11.48
N GLY A 170 0.71 -21.80 12.00
CA GLY A 170 2.07 -21.46 11.56
C GLY A 170 2.14 -20.86 10.15
N GLU A 171 1.02 -20.72 9.45
CA GLU A 171 0.97 -20.17 8.12
C GLU A 171 1.25 -18.67 8.11
N LEU A 172 1.90 -18.19 7.06
CA LEU A 172 2.12 -16.76 6.86
C LEU A 172 0.81 -16.06 6.51
N VAL A 173 0.37 -15.19 7.40
CA VAL A 173 -0.86 -14.41 7.26
C VAL A 173 -0.56 -12.92 7.21
N PHE A 174 -1.41 -12.21 6.51
CA PHE A 174 -1.43 -10.77 6.43
C PHE A 174 -1.74 -10.16 7.81
N GLN A 175 -0.93 -9.18 8.23
CA GLN A 175 -1.15 -8.42 9.46
C GLN A 175 -1.79 -7.06 9.17
N GLY A 176 -2.72 -6.65 10.01
CA GLY A 176 -3.44 -5.38 9.89
C GLY A 176 -4.90 -5.57 9.44
N TRP A 177 -5.42 -4.57 8.73
CA TRP A 177 -6.81 -4.58 8.26
C TRP A 177 -7.03 -5.57 7.11
N LYS A 178 -7.70 -6.69 7.39
CA LYS A 178 -7.82 -7.84 6.46
C LYS A 178 -8.60 -7.56 5.17
N GLN A 179 -9.31 -6.43 5.06
CA GLN A 179 -10.08 -6.09 3.85
C GLN A 179 -9.25 -5.37 2.77
N VAL A 180 -8.01 -4.95 3.07
CA VAL A 180 -7.15 -4.24 2.10
C VAL A 180 -7.09 -4.93 0.73
N PRO A 181 -6.91 -6.26 0.63
CA PRO A 181 -6.82 -6.94 -0.67
C PRO A 181 -8.04 -6.73 -1.58
N SER A 182 -9.23 -6.53 -1.01
CA SER A 182 -10.46 -6.28 -1.77
C SER A 182 -10.64 -4.81 -2.17
N GLU A 183 -9.98 -3.89 -1.49
CA GLU A 183 -10.12 -2.44 -1.70
C GLU A 183 -9.07 -1.89 -2.70
N VAL A 184 -7.90 -2.53 -2.82
CA VAL A 184 -6.82 -2.12 -3.71
C VAL A 184 -6.92 -2.72 -5.11
N GLN A 185 -6.14 -2.20 -6.07
CA GLN A 185 -6.13 -2.66 -7.45
C GLN A 185 -5.21 -3.87 -7.68
N ALA A 186 -4.14 -3.98 -6.89
CA ALA A 186 -3.23 -5.11 -6.94
C ALA A 186 -2.64 -5.43 -5.56
N VAL A 187 -2.31 -6.68 -5.35
CA VAL A 187 -1.59 -7.16 -4.16
C VAL A 187 -0.35 -7.91 -4.63
N LEU A 188 0.79 -7.55 -4.08
CA LEU A 188 2.09 -8.16 -4.33
C LEU A 188 2.61 -8.78 -3.05
N ARG A 189 3.22 -9.95 -3.14
CA ARG A 189 3.91 -10.58 -2.01
C ARG A 189 5.40 -10.66 -2.28
N THR A 190 6.20 -9.93 -1.51
CA THR A 190 7.66 -9.96 -1.63
C THR A 190 8.25 -11.17 -0.92
N GLN A 191 9.27 -11.74 -1.53
CA GLN A 191 10.02 -12.89 -1.02
C GLN A 191 11.51 -12.67 -1.21
N ARG A 192 12.29 -13.30 -0.35
CA ARG A 192 13.75 -13.39 -0.46
C ARG A 192 14.14 -14.85 -0.43
N SER A 193 14.94 -15.26 -1.38
CA SER A 193 15.57 -16.59 -1.44
C SER A 193 17.08 -16.41 -1.38
N ASP A 194 17.73 -17.10 -0.47
CA ASP A 194 19.19 -17.09 -0.39
C ASP A 194 19.73 -18.19 -1.33
N THR A 195 20.64 -17.80 -2.23
CA THR A 195 21.29 -18.67 -3.21
C THR A 195 22.81 -18.62 -3.02
N ASP A 196 23.53 -19.54 -3.64
CA ASP A 196 25.01 -19.57 -3.61
C ASP A 196 25.62 -18.27 -4.18
N ASN A 197 24.90 -17.56 -5.04
CA ASN A 197 25.30 -16.29 -5.63
C ASN A 197 24.80 -15.05 -4.84
N GLY A 198 24.22 -15.25 -3.66
CA GLY A 198 23.65 -14.20 -2.82
C GLY A 198 22.12 -14.18 -2.80
N PRO A 199 21.52 -13.20 -2.11
CA PRO A 199 20.08 -13.13 -1.97
C PRO A 199 19.39 -12.69 -3.29
N VAL A 200 18.37 -13.42 -3.68
CA VAL A 200 17.45 -13.08 -4.78
C VAL A 200 16.14 -12.58 -4.21
N PHE A 201 15.72 -11.41 -4.67
CA PHE A 201 14.45 -10.80 -4.29
C PHE A 201 13.42 -10.99 -5.40
N SER A 202 12.20 -11.29 -5.01
CA SER A 202 11.09 -11.46 -5.94
C SER A 202 9.79 -10.91 -5.35
N ALA A 203 8.80 -10.67 -6.21
CA ALA A 203 7.46 -10.28 -5.81
C ALA A 203 6.43 -11.03 -6.65
N GLU A 204 5.60 -11.84 -6.00
CA GLU A 204 4.49 -12.53 -6.63
C GLU A 204 3.26 -11.61 -6.69
N VAL A 205 2.61 -11.56 -7.85
CA VAL A 205 1.33 -10.89 -8.02
C VAL A 205 0.22 -11.79 -7.47
N ARG A 206 -0.33 -11.44 -6.30
CA ARG A 206 -1.39 -12.21 -5.64
C ARG A 206 -2.76 -11.92 -6.24
N THR A 207 -3.02 -10.65 -6.54
CA THR A 207 -4.22 -10.20 -7.25
C THR A 207 -3.88 -9.00 -8.13
N CYS A 208 -4.59 -8.84 -9.24
CA CYS A 208 -4.51 -7.64 -10.08
C CYS A 208 -5.86 -7.43 -10.76
N ARG A 209 -6.57 -6.37 -10.36
CA ARG A 209 -7.92 -6.06 -10.87
C ARG A 209 -7.91 -5.66 -12.33
N HIS A 210 -6.90 -4.90 -12.76
CA HIS A 210 -6.80 -4.42 -14.16
C HIS A 210 -6.32 -5.47 -15.13
N LYS A 211 -5.62 -6.49 -14.66
CA LYS A 211 -5.00 -7.53 -15.47
C LYS A 211 -4.96 -8.86 -14.73
N PRO A 212 -6.11 -9.57 -14.65
CA PRO A 212 -6.23 -10.79 -13.86
C PRO A 212 -5.24 -11.89 -14.24
N GLU A 213 -4.79 -11.93 -15.51
CA GLU A 213 -3.78 -12.89 -16.01
C GLU A 213 -2.38 -12.67 -15.40
N MET A 214 -2.14 -11.56 -14.71
CA MET A 214 -0.91 -11.35 -13.92
C MET A 214 -0.88 -12.16 -12.64
N MET A 215 -2.01 -12.68 -12.18
CA MET A 215 -2.09 -13.44 -10.94
C MET A 215 -1.19 -14.67 -10.99
N GLY A 216 -0.35 -14.84 -9.97
CA GLY A 216 0.66 -15.90 -9.89
C GLY A 216 1.93 -15.64 -10.71
N LYS A 217 2.04 -14.52 -11.44
CA LYS A 217 3.32 -14.09 -12.03
C LYS A 217 4.27 -13.60 -10.95
N VAL A 218 5.56 -13.85 -11.14
CA VAL A 218 6.62 -13.49 -10.21
C VAL A 218 7.58 -12.51 -10.89
N LEU A 219 7.70 -11.32 -10.34
CA LEU A 219 8.70 -10.34 -10.74
C LEU A 219 10.00 -10.67 -10.00
N VAL A 220 11.09 -10.84 -10.72
CA VAL A 220 12.40 -11.18 -10.12
C VAL A 220 13.46 -10.15 -10.46
N ALA A 221 14.33 -9.88 -9.49
CA ALA A 221 15.52 -9.05 -9.69
C ALA A 221 16.61 -9.93 -10.30
N GLY A 222 16.86 -9.80 -11.60
CA GLY A 222 17.86 -10.55 -12.32
C GLY A 222 17.28 -11.42 -13.44
N LYS A 223 17.98 -12.52 -13.75
CA LYS A 223 17.54 -13.45 -14.81
C LYS A 223 16.56 -14.47 -14.22
N GLY A 224 15.30 -14.37 -14.63
CA GLY A 224 14.27 -15.36 -14.27
C GLY A 224 14.47 -16.66 -15.09
N GLU A 225 14.23 -17.78 -14.46
CA GLU A 225 14.38 -19.12 -15.08
C GLU A 225 13.07 -19.91 -15.11
N GLY A 226 12.08 -19.48 -14.33
CA GLY A 226 10.78 -20.16 -14.22
C GLY A 226 9.74 -19.65 -15.22
N PRO A 227 8.74 -20.49 -15.60
CA PRO A 227 7.71 -20.14 -16.60
C PRO A 227 6.78 -19.02 -16.16
N ARG A 228 6.75 -18.71 -14.86
CA ARG A 228 5.97 -17.60 -14.29
C ARG A 228 6.81 -16.36 -14.00
N GLU A 229 8.12 -16.47 -14.15
CA GLU A 229 9.06 -15.41 -13.77
C GLU A 229 9.19 -14.36 -14.88
N ILE A 230 9.28 -13.11 -14.46
CA ILE A 230 9.54 -11.96 -15.32
C ILE A 230 10.89 -11.40 -14.91
N PRO A 231 11.97 -11.70 -15.66
CA PRO A 231 13.32 -11.32 -15.27
C PRO A 231 13.54 -9.81 -15.38
N PHE A 232 14.48 -9.28 -14.61
CA PHE A 232 14.89 -7.87 -14.58
C PHE A 232 13.76 -6.87 -14.28
N SER A 233 12.66 -7.35 -13.70
CA SER A 233 11.40 -6.60 -13.59
C SER A 233 10.99 -6.31 -12.15
N LEU A 234 11.86 -6.56 -11.16
CA LEU A 234 11.53 -6.24 -9.77
C LEU A 234 11.68 -4.73 -9.52
N ASN A 235 10.87 -3.97 -10.23
CA ASN A 235 10.66 -2.55 -9.97
C ASN A 235 9.20 -2.18 -10.23
N PHE A 236 8.77 -1.11 -9.62
CA PHE A 236 7.37 -0.68 -9.69
C PHE A 236 6.99 -0.13 -11.07
N GLU A 237 7.91 0.50 -11.77
CA GLU A 237 7.68 1.00 -13.13
C GLU A 237 7.43 -0.14 -14.11
N ALA A 238 8.20 -1.22 -14.02
CA ALA A 238 7.94 -2.43 -14.81
C ALA A 238 6.56 -3.02 -14.49
N LEU A 239 6.17 -3.07 -13.21
CA LEU A 239 4.83 -3.50 -12.82
C LEU A 239 3.75 -2.64 -13.48
N LEU A 240 3.89 -1.31 -13.48
CA LEU A 240 2.95 -0.41 -14.16
C LEU A 240 2.89 -0.71 -15.66
N GLY A 241 4.02 -0.96 -16.30
CA GLY A 241 4.11 -1.36 -17.70
C GLY A 241 3.36 -2.66 -18.00
N TYR A 242 3.48 -3.64 -17.12
CA TYR A 242 2.74 -4.90 -17.26
C TYR A 242 1.24 -4.76 -17.02
N VAL A 243 0.84 -3.94 -16.05
CA VAL A 243 -0.58 -3.73 -15.70
C VAL A 243 -1.31 -2.92 -16.78
N HIS A 244 -0.71 -1.83 -17.22
CA HIS A 244 -1.36 -0.86 -18.11
C HIS A 244 -0.93 -0.95 -19.58
N GLY A 245 0.03 -1.81 -19.90
CA GLY A 245 0.65 -1.89 -21.23
C GLY A 245 1.70 -0.78 -21.48
N PRO A 246 2.40 -0.83 -22.62
CA PRO A 246 3.41 0.17 -22.96
C PRO A 246 2.78 1.57 -23.09
N ILE A 247 3.58 2.60 -22.79
CA ILE A 247 3.18 3.98 -23.10
C ILE A 247 3.11 4.06 -24.62
N ALA A 248 1.90 4.29 -25.16
CA ALA A 248 1.80 4.70 -26.56
C ALA A 248 2.56 6.03 -26.66
N ASN A 249 3.73 5.99 -27.31
CA ASN A 249 4.44 7.21 -27.66
C ASN A 249 3.51 7.98 -28.61
N GLY A 250 2.88 9.05 -28.08
CA GLY A 250 2.10 9.99 -28.86
C GLY A 250 3.02 10.94 -29.64
#